data_d5137677cbd3c50cf6a9f6d5489f96a1
#
_entry.id   d5137677cbd3c50cf6a9f6d5489f96a1
#
_cell.length_a   1.000
_cell.length_b   1.000
_cell.length_c   1.000
_cell.angle_alpha   90.00
_cell.angle_beta   90.00
_cell.angle_gamma   90.00
#
_symmetry.space_group_name_H-M   'P 1'
#
loop_
_entity.id
_entity.type
_entity.pdbx_description
1 polymer ?
#
loop_
_entity_poly.entity_id
_entity_poly.type
_entity_poly.pdbx_seq_one_letter_code
_entity_poly.pdbx_strand_id
1 'polypeptide(L)'
;MSADSSTPLRWRQAYADLSLPDILARHEDAVRRAPKDAHARWMLLETLCLLGQWQRAFIQLDACLRLDDALRAPVRALRALLLAEQQREAVLAGQARPLTATVMPDWMDALWRANQHNAAGSHDQADTLRRQALAHAPTAAGLSNLGHCAWLA
;
A
#
# COMPACT_ATOMS: atom_id res chain seq x y z
N MET A 1 -0.91 2.67 30.22
CA MET A 1 -1.16 1.49 29.39
C MET A 1 0.08 1.30 28.53
N SER A 2 0.96 0.39 28.94
CA SER A 2 2.21 0.10 28.21
C SER A 2 1.84 -0.68 26.94
N ALA A 3 2.12 -0.10 25.79
CA ALA A 3 2.03 -0.82 24.52
C ALA A 3 3.04 -1.99 24.59
N ASP A 4 2.55 -3.20 24.54
CA ASP A 4 3.35 -4.42 24.56
C ASP A 4 4.23 -4.46 23.31
N SER A 5 5.50 -4.12 23.45
CA SER A 5 6.52 -4.10 22.39
C SER A 5 6.82 -5.50 21.80
N SER A 6 6.16 -6.54 22.30
CA SER A 6 6.34 -7.95 21.86
C SER A 6 5.49 -8.33 20.65
N THR A 7 4.52 -7.51 20.23
CA THR A 7 3.59 -7.82 19.11
C THR A 7 4.29 -8.08 17.77
N PRO A 8 5.30 -7.29 17.33
CA PRO A 8 5.99 -7.53 16.06
C PRO A 8 6.79 -8.84 16.01
N LEU A 9 7.34 -9.28 17.15
CA LEU A 9 8.12 -10.51 17.24
C LEU A 9 7.23 -11.76 17.19
N ARG A 10 6.04 -11.70 17.79
CA ARG A 10 5.05 -12.81 17.74
C ARG A 10 4.54 -13.04 16.32
N TRP A 11 4.31 -12.00 15.55
CA TRP A 11 3.93 -12.10 14.14
C TRP A 11 4.99 -12.83 13.31
N ARG A 12 6.25 -12.40 13.42
CA ARG A 12 7.37 -13.03 12.70
C ARG A 12 7.50 -14.52 13.02
N GLN A 13 7.34 -14.91 14.27
CA GLN A 13 7.41 -16.31 14.69
C GLN A 13 6.20 -17.14 14.22
N ALA A 14 4.99 -16.58 14.26
CA ALA A 14 3.77 -17.30 13.90
C ALA A 14 3.64 -17.59 12.40
N TYR A 15 4.36 -16.84 11.54
CA TYR A 15 4.24 -16.91 10.08
C TYR A 15 5.58 -17.10 9.37
N ALA A 16 6.68 -17.36 10.10
CA ALA A 16 8.04 -17.44 9.56
C ALA A 16 8.17 -18.49 8.44
N ASP A 17 7.44 -19.59 8.56
CA ASP A 17 7.53 -20.75 7.67
C ASP A 17 6.34 -20.82 6.67
N LEU A 18 5.48 -19.81 6.63
CA LEU A 18 4.30 -19.80 5.77
C LEU A 18 4.49 -18.85 4.58
N SER A 19 4.03 -19.27 3.41
CA SER A 19 3.89 -18.39 2.26
C SER A 19 2.70 -17.44 2.44
N LEU A 20 2.70 -16.29 1.74
CA LEU A 20 1.55 -15.37 1.77
C LEU A 20 0.23 -16.04 1.35
N PRO A 21 0.17 -16.92 0.33
CA PRO A 21 -1.03 -17.71 0.03
C PRO A 21 -1.52 -18.58 1.19
N ASP A 22 -0.61 -19.23 1.93
CA ASP A 22 -0.99 -20.06 3.08
C ASP A 22 -1.53 -19.20 4.23
N ILE A 23 -0.93 -18.02 4.47
CA ILE A 23 -1.41 -17.05 5.45
C ILE A 23 -2.82 -16.57 5.07
N LEU A 24 -3.04 -16.26 3.79
CA LEU A 24 -4.35 -15.87 3.29
C LEU A 24 -5.39 -16.96 3.54
N ALA A 25 -5.11 -18.20 3.14
CA ALA A 25 -6.00 -19.33 3.34
C ALA A 25 -6.34 -19.53 4.82
N ARG A 26 -5.35 -19.42 5.71
CA ARG A 26 -5.54 -19.51 7.16
C ARG A 26 -6.46 -18.44 7.71
N HIS A 27 -6.30 -17.18 7.26
CA HIS A 27 -7.15 -16.08 7.73
C HIS A 27 -8.56 -16.14 7.13
N GLU A 28 -8.71 -16.59 5.88
CA GLU A 28 -10.02 -16.87 5.29
C GLU A 28 -10.77 -17.96 6.08
N ASP A 29 -10.07 -19.01 6.46
CA ASP A 29 -10.63 -20.10 7.29
C ASP A 29 -11.02 -19.61 8.68
N ALA A 30 -10.24 -18.73 9.29
CA ALA A 30 -10.56 -18.14 10.59
C ALA A 30 -11.86 -17.32 10.51
N VAL A 31 -12.01 -16.46 9.51
CA VAL A 31 -13.22 -15.68 9.26
C VAL A 31 -14.42 -16.58 8.95
N ARG A 32 -14.22 -17.68 8.20
CA ARG A 32 -15.30 -18.64 7.89
C ARG A 32 -15.83 -19.35 9.13
N ARG A 33 -14.94 -19.70 10.07
CA ARG A 33 -15.29 -20.34 11.35
C ARG A 33 -15.94 -19.37 12.35
N ALA A 34 -15.49 -18.10 12.34
CA ALA A 34 -15.96 -17.07 13.27
C ALA A 34 -16.29 -15.77 12.52
N PRO A 35 -17.39 -15.70 11.75
CA PRO A 35 -17.68 -14.57 10.87
C PRO A 35 -17.98 -13.25 11.59
N LYS A 36 -18.25 -13.28 12.90
CA LYS A 36 -18.47 -12.11 13.76
C LYS A 36 -17.24 -11.73 14.59
N ASP A 37 -16.12 -12.41 14.43
CA ASP A 37 -14.88 -12.06 15.09
C ASP A 37 -14.18 -10.91 14.34
N ALA A 38 -14.18 -9.73 14.95
CA ALA A 38 -13.57 -8.52 14.40
C ALA A 38 -12.04 -8.68 14.26
N HIS A 39 -11.39 -9.41 15.18
CA HIS A 39 -9.96 -9.65 15.13
C HIS A 39 -9.60 -10.56 13.94
N ALA A 40 -10.32 -11.67 13.74
CA ALA A 40 -10.09 -12.54 12.58
C ALA A 40 -10.26 -11.79 11.25
N ARG A 41 -11.25 -10.91 11.15
CA ARG A 41 -11.45 -10.04 9.98
C ARG A 41 -10.33 -9.03 9.79
N TRP A 42 -9.83 -8.46 10.88
CA TRP A 42 -8.70 -7.53 10.83
C TRP A 42 -7.43 -8.21 10.31
N MET A 43 -7.12 -9.42 10.76
CA MET A 43 -5.99 -10.21 10.28
C MET A 43 -6.12 -10.54 8.78
N LEU A 44 -7.31 -10.89 8.32
CA LEU A 44 -7.58 -11.08 6.89
C LEU A 44 -7.41 -9.78 6.11
N LEU A 45 -7.90 -8.65 6.61
CA LEU A 45 -7.74 -7.33 6.02
C LEU A 45 -6.26 -7.00 5.80
N GLU A 46 -5.41 -7.14 6.82
CA GLU A 46 -3.98 -6.87 6.72
C GLU A 46 -3.31 -7.75 5.66
N THR A 47 -3.66 -9.04 5.61
CA THR A 47 -3.12 -9.97 4.60
C THR A 47 -3.54 -9.57 3.19
N LEU A 48 -4.79 -9.14 3.01
CA LEU A 48 -5.29 -8.67 1.72
C LEU A 48 -4.59 -7.38 1.27
N CYS A 49 -4.25 -6.48 2.22
CA CYS A 49 -3.44 -5.30 1.93
C CYS A 49 -2.04 -5.67 1.44
N LEU A 50 -1.38 -6.64 2.09
CA LEU A 50 -0.05 -7.13 1.66
C LEU A 50 -0.07 -7.75 0.27
N LEU A 51 -1.20 -8.32 -0.15
CA LEU A 51 -1.39 -8.93 -1.46
C LEU A 51 -1.93 -7.94 -2.52
N GLY A 52 -2.15 -6.67 -2.19
CA GLY A 52 -2.73 -5.69 -3.11
C GLY A 52 -4.19 -5.97 -3.49
N GLN A 53 -4.90 -6.80 -2.72
CA GLN A 53 -6.29 -7.16 -2.99
C GLN A 53 -7.25 -6.13 -2.39
N TRP A 54 -7.14 -4.88 -2.86
CA TRP A 54 -7.77 -3.69 -2.26
C TRP A 54 -9.29 -3.80 -2.13
N GLN A 55 -9.98 -4.31 -3.15
CA GLN A 55 -11.45 -4.44 -3.12
C GLN A 55 -11.90 -5.40 -2.01
N ARG A 56 -11.20 -6.52 -1.86
CA ARG A 56 -11.48 -7.48 -0.79
C ARG A 56 -11.12 -6.89 0.59
N ALA A 57 -10.04 -6.12 0.66
CA ALA A 57 -9.63 -5.42 1.88
C ALA A 57 -10.71 -4.44 2.35
N PHE A 58 -11.31 -3.64 1.44
CA PHE A 58 -12.43 -2.75 1.77
C PHE A 58 -13.64 -3.48 2.36
N ILE A 59 -13.97 -4.67 1.83
CA ILE A 59 -15.07 -5.48 2.36
C ILE A 59 -14.80 -5.88 3.82
N GLN A 60 -13.58 -6.29 4.15
CA GLN A 60 -13.22 -6.64 5.52
C GLN A 60 -13.19 -5.40 6.42
N LEU A 61 -12.70 -4.27 5.93
CA LEU A 61 -12.68 -3.01 6.64
C LEU A 61 -14.08 -2.57 7.07
N ASP A 62 -15.05 -2.63 6.15
CA ASP A 62 -16.46 -2.31 6.44
C ASP A 62 -17.09 -3.31 7.40
N ALA A 63 -16.70 -4.58 7.33
CA ALA A 63 -17.17 -5.58 8.28
C ALA A 63 -16.62 -5.34 9.70
N CYS A 64 -15.34 -5.00 9.84
CA CYS A 64 -14.73 -4.63 11.13
C CYS A 64 -15.47 -3.47 11.79
N LEU A 65 -15.79 -2.42 11.03
CA LEU A 65 -16.50 -1.25 11.54
C LEU A 65 -17.91 -1.59 12.06
N ARG A 66 -18.60 -2.56 11.42
CA ARG A 66 -19.93 -3.01 11.87
C ARG A 66 -19.90 -3.90 13.11
N LEU A 67 -18.77 -4.53 13.39
CA LEU A 67 -18.61 -5.48 14.49
C LEU A 67 -18.06 -4.83 15.76
N ASP A 68 -17.24 -3.79 15.61
CA ASP A 68 -16.60 -3.14 16.75
C ASP A 68 -16.44 -1.63 16.50
N ASP A 69 -17.18 -0.84 17.24
CA ASP A 69 -17.13 0.63 17.19
C ASP A 69 -15.77 1.20 17.64
N ALA A 70 -15.00 0.47 18.48
CA ALA A 70 -13.67 0.88 18.88
C ALA A 70 -12.69 0.96 17.69
N LEU A 71 -12.98 0.22 16.62
CA LEU A 71 -12.19 0.23 15.38
C LEU A 71 -12.49 1.43 14.47
N ARG A 72 -13.41 2.33 14.84
CA ARG A 72 -13.82 3.47 13.99
C ARG A 72 -12.66 4.36 13.56
N ALA A 73 -11.76 4.72 14.48
CA ALA A 73 -10.61 5.56 14.18
C ALA A 73 -9.57 4.87 13.28
N PRO A 74 -9.08 3.65 13.62
CA PRO A 74 -8.14 2.93 12.75
C PRO A 74 -8.75 2.56 11.39
N VAL A 75 -10.04 2.20 11.32
CA VAL A 75 -10.73 1.94 10.04
C VAL A 75 -10.75 3.18 9.14
N ARG A 76 -11.01 4.37 9.70
CA ARG A 76 -11.01 5.63 8.92
C ARG A 76 -9.63 5.93 8.35
N ALA A 77 -8.57 5.79 9.17
CA ALA A 77 -7.20 6.00 8.73
C ALA A 77 -6.80 5.00 7.63
N LEU A 78 -7.06 3.71 7.84
CA LEU A 78 -6.71 2.67 6.88
C LEU A 78 -7.52 2.80 5.57
N ARG A 79 -8.77 3.23 5.63
CA ARG A 79 -9.57 3.51 4.42
C ARG A 79 -8.91 4.56 3.54
N ALA A 80 -8.39 5.64 4.13
CA ALA A 80 -7.69 6.69 3.39
C ALA A 80 -6.41 6.15 2.74
N LEU A 81 -5.66 5.31 3.44
CA LEU A 81 -4.46 4.65 2.90
C LEU A 81 -4.79 3.69 1.75
N LEU A 82 -5.83 2.88 1.87
CA LEU A 82 -6.27 1.96 0.80
C LEU A 82 -6.70 2.72 -0.46
N LEU A 83 -7.40 3.84 -0.31
CA LEU A 83 -7.75 4.70 -1.45
C LEU A 83 -6.51 5.30 -2.11
N ALA A 84 -5.53 5.74 -1.31
CA ALA A 84 -4.26 6.25 -1.81
C ALA A 84 -3.47 5.18 -2.57
N GLU A 85 -3.44 3.93 -2.08
CA GLU A 85 -2.77 2.82 -2.76
C GLU A 85 -3.45 2.46 -4.10
N GLN A 86 -4.77 2.43 -4.16
CA GLN A 86 -5.49 2.24 -5.43
C GLN A 86 -5.16 3.35 -6.44
N GLN A 87 -5.12 4.60 -5.97
CA GLN A 87 -4.74 5.74 -6.82
C GLN A 87 -3.29 5.61 -7.27
N ARG A 88 -2.37 5.23 -6.38
CA ARG A 88 -0.96 5.01 -6.71
C ARG A 88 -0.79 3.95 -7.79
N GLU A 89 -1.47 2.80 -7.67
CA GLU A 89 -1.44 1.74 -8.67
C GLU A 89 -1.95 2.23 -10.04
N ALA A 90 -3.08 2.95 -10.06
CA ALA A 90 -3.63 3.49 -11.29
C ALA A 90 -2.68 4.49 -11.98
N VAL A 91 -1.96 5.31 -11.18
CA VAL A 91 -0.93 6.23 -11.67
C VAL A 91 0.27 5.46 -12.25
N LEU A 92 0.76 4.44 -11.56
CA LEU A 92 1.88 3.60 -12.02
C LEU A 92 1.52 2.81 -13.29
N ALA A 93 0.26 2.39 -13.40
CA ALA A 93 -0.27 1.76 -14.61
C ALA A 93 -0.55 2.73 -15.78
N GLY A 94 -0.28 4.04 -15.60
CA GLY A 94 -0.56 5.06 -16.62
C GLY A 94 -2.05 5.38 -16.84
N GLN A 95 -2.93 4.87 -15.98
CA GLN A 95 -4.40 4.97 -16.11
C GLN A 95 -4.96 6.23 -15.42
N ALA A 96 -4.25 6.77 -14.43
CA ALA A 96 -4.66 7.95 -13.69
C ALA A 96 -3.53 8.98 -13.62
N ARG A 97 -3.89 10.25 -13.44
CA ARG A 97 -2.92 11.31 -13.21
C ARG A 97 -2.60 11.40 -11.71
N PRO A 98 -1.33 11.65 -11.33
CA PRO A 98 -0.98 11.88 -9.93
C PRO A 98 -1.75 13.09 -9.35
N LEU A 99 -2.19 12.96 -8.10
CA LEU A 99 -2.76 14.07 -7.35
C LEU A 99 -1.63 14.86 -6.69
N THR A 100 -1.61 16.18 -6.89
CA THR A 100 -0.63 17.08 -6.30
C THR A 100 -1.34 18.19 -5.55
N ALA A 101 -0.76 18.63 -4.44
CA ALA A 101 -1.30 19.77 -3.66
C ALA A 101 -1.04 21.11 -4.34
N THR A 102 -0.08 21.16 -5.27
CA THR A 102 0.32 22.36 -6.02
C THR A 102 0.36 22.03 -7.51
N VAL A 103 0.82 22.98 -8.33
CA VAL A 103 1.08 22.74 -9.75
C VAL A 103 2.10 21.59 -9.87
N MET A 104 1.77 20.62 -10.73
CA MET A 104 2.64 19.47 -10.96
C MET A 104 3.97 19.92 -11.59
N PRO A 105 5.13 19.63 -10.97
CA PRO A 105 6.42 19.91 -11.56
C PRO A 105 6.66 19.12 -12.87
N ASP A 106 7.44 19.69 -13.79
CA ASP A 106 7.70 19.09 -15.10
C ASP A 106 8.33 17.68 -15.01
N TRP A 107 9.20 17.45 -14.04
CA TRP A 107 9.79 16.12 -13.84
C TRP A 107 8.75 15.07 -13.42
N MET A 108 7.75 15.46 -12.63
CA MET A 108 6.65 14.60 -12.21
C MET A 108 5.72 14.28 -13.38
N ASP A 109 5.40 15.28 -14.21
CA ASP A 109 4.61 15.11 -15.44
C ASP A 109 5.34 14.17 -16.41
N ALA A 110 6.66 14.32 -16.55
CA ALA A 110 7.47 13.43 -17.39
C ALA A 110 7.44 11.97 -16.88
N LEU A 111 7.52 11.74 -15.57
CA LEU A 111 7.38 10.39 -15.00
C LEU A 111 5.98 9.81 -15.25
N TRP A 112 4.93 10.59 -15.10
CA TRP A 112 3.59 10.15 -15.40
C TRP A 112 3.41 9.78 -16.88
N ARG A 113 3.91 10.60 -17.79
CA ARG A 113 3.93 10.29 -19.24
C ARG A 113 4.75 9.04 -19.56
N ALA A 114 5.85 8.83 -18.85
CA ALA A 114 6.62 7.60 -18.98
C ALA A 114 5.79 6.35 -18.60
N ASN A 115 4.97 6.42 -17.56
CA ASN A 115 4.07 5.33 -17.20
C ASN A 115 3.02 5.07 -18.30
N GLN A 116 2.48 6.12 -18.93
CA GLN A 116 1.56 5.96 -20.06
C GLN A 116 2.22 5.29 -21.26
N HIS A 117 3.44 5.71 -21.63
CA HIS A 117 4.20 5.06 -22.70
C HIS A 117 4.52 3.60 -22.39
N ASN A 118 4.86 3.32 -21.13
CA ASN A 118 5.12 1.95 -20.69
C ASN A 118 3.86 1.07 -20.81
N ALA A 119 2.71 1.57 -20.41
CA ALA A 119 1.42 0.88 -20.55
C ALA A 119 1.02 0.65 -22.02
N ALA A 120 1.45 1.55 -22.92
CA ALA A 120 1.25 1.42 -24.35
C ALA A 120 2.31 0.53 -25.07
N GLY A 121 3.26 -0.08 -24.32
CA GLY A 121 4.33 -0.90 -24.87
C GLY A 121 5.50 -0.10 -25.48
N SER A 122 5.50 1.23 -25.38
CA SER A 122 6.55 2.12 -25.91
C SER A 122 7.70 2.27 -24.92
N HIS A 123 8.40 1.20 -24.60
CA HIS A 123 9.39 1.12 -23.53
C HIS A 123 10.57 2.09 -23.68
N ASP A 124 11.12 2.24 -24.91
CA ASP A 124 12.25 3.16 -25.17
C ASP A 124 11.89 4.63 -24.91
N GLN A 125 10.66 5.02 -25.27
CA GLN A 125 10.13 6.35 -24.98
C GLN A 125 9.92 6.55 -23.47
N ALA A 126 9.37 5.55 -22.79
CA ALA A 126 9.21 5.57 -21.35
C ALA A 126 10.54 5.74 -20.63
N ASP A 127 11.58 5.01 -21.03
CA ASP A 127 12.90 5.08 -20.42
C ASP A 127 13.61 6.40 -20.70
N THR A 128 13.40 6.97 -21.88
CA THR A 128 13.91 8.30 -22.20
C THR A 128 13.30 9.37 -21.31
N LEU A 129 11.97 9.34 -21.13
CA LEU A 129 11.27 10.28 -20.25
C LEU A 129 11.66 10.09 -18.77
N ARG A 130 11.85 8.87 -18.30
CA ARG A 130 12.34 8.60 -16.92
C ARG A 130 13.72 9.18 -16.69
N ARG A 131 14.66 8.98 -17.62
CA ARG A 131 16.02 9.54 -17.51
C ARG A 131 15.99 11.06 -17.48
N GLN A 132 15.20 11.70 -18.34
CA GLN A 132 15.04 13.15 -18.36
C GLN A 132 14.43 13.66 -17.04
N ALA A 133 13.36 13.03 -16.56
CA ALA A 133 12.70 13.39 -15.31
C ALA A 133 13.65 13.30 -14.12
N LEU A 134 14.37 12.18 -13.98
CA LEU A 134 15.30 11.95 -12.87
C LEU A 134 16.52 12.89 -12.90
N ALA A 135 16.94 13.34 -14.07
CA ALA A 135 18.02 14.33 -14.21
C ALA A 135 17.61 15.73 -13.68
N HIS A 136 16.30 16.03 -13.63
CA HIS A 136 15.78 17.34 -13.20
C HIS A 136 15.01 17.26 -11.87
N ALA A 137 14.75 16.06 -11.35
CA ALA A 137 14.08 15.89 -10.08
C ALA A 137 14.96 16.42 -8.93
N PRO A 138 14.39 17.19 -8.00
CA PRO A 138 15.12 17.63 -6.83
C PRO A 138 15.48 16.42 -5.96
N THR A 139 16.66 16.47 -5.36
CA THR A 139 17.14 15.44 -4.44
C THR A 139 17.36 16.04 -3.06
N ALA A 140 16.94 15.34 -2.03
CA ALA A 140 17.20 15.69 -0.64
C ALA A 140 17.95 14.56 0.06
N ALA A 141 18.96 14.93 0.86
CA ALA A 141 19.60 13.97 1.73
C ALA A 141 18.67 13.63 2.90
N GLY A 142 18.55 12.36 3.24
CA GLY A 142 17.76 11.87 4.36
C GLY A 142 18.51 10.85 5.18
N LEU A 143 18.01 10.65 6.40
CA LEU A 143 18.46 9.57 7.29
C LEU A 143 17.35 8.53 7.38
N SER A 144 17.70 7.26 7.20
CA SER A 144 16.83 6.14 7.51
C SER A 144 17.49 5.28 8.59
N ASN A 145 16.75 4.35 9.16
CA ASN A 145 17.30 3.33 10.06
C ASN A 145 18.30 2.38 9.37
N LEU A 146 18.44 2.47 8.05
CA LEU A 146 19.39 1.71 7.22
C LEU A 146 20.61 2.55 6.82
N GLY A 147 20.70 3.81 7.26
CA GLY A 147 21.77 4.74 6.94
C GLY A 147 21.35 5.96 6.13
N HIS A 148 22.35 6.67 5.59
CA HIS A 148 22.10 7.81 4.72
C HIS A 148 21.57 7.35 3.36
N CYS A 149 20.47 7.97 2.91
CA CYS A 149 19.94 7.77 1.57
C CYS A 149 19.52 9.12 0.96
N ALA A 150 19.63 9.20 -0.37
CA ALA A 150 19.07 10.30 -1.13
C ALA A 150 17.64 9.94 -1.55
N TRP A 151 16.70 10.84 -1.32
CA TRP A 151 15.30 10.70 -1.69
C TRP A 151 14.97 11.70 -2.80
N LEU A 152 14.07 11.32 -3.69
CA LEU A 152 13.40 12.28 -4.56
C LEU A 152 12.45 13.11 -3.69
N ALA A 153 12.64 14.43 -3.70
CA ALA A 153 11.87 15.37 -2.90
C ALA A 153 10.57 15.80 -3.59
#